data_3171a6220f6c5e5840a3fa1c96314904
#
_entry.id   3171a6220f6c5e5840a3fa1c96314904
#
_cell.length_a   1.000
_cell.length_b   1.000
_cell.length_c   1.000
_cell.angle_alpha   90.00
_cell.angle_beta   90.00
_cell.angle_gamma   90.00
#
_symmetry.space_group_name_H-M   'P 1'
#
loop_
_entity.id
_entity.type
_entity.pdbx_description
1 polymer ?
#
loop_
_entity_poly.entity_id
_entity_poly.type
_entity_poly.pdbx_seq_one_letter_code
_entity_poly.pdbx_strand_id
1 'polypeptide(L)'
;MKKLITLFTMLFMSACLFAQVSEGEKHALLDFYISTNGDTWNTTWDANTPVAEWHGVTVKNNQVVAVNLMFNNLKGHLPTSIGQLENLQSLELSFNQITGTLPVSIGGMTQLKTLAINGNQLEGTIPESLGNLSNLEQLHLSSNNFSGSIPSSLGGLANLETLNVFDNSLTGTIPLGLSQFSHLKKLVIAENDIIAADTFAQVNLFEVDNDNTLFKTPKTFKEKTVLAIETSDDTD
;
A
#
# COMPACT_ATOMS: atom_id res chain seq x y z
N MET A 1 11.22 4.45 66.19
CA MET A 1 10.18 4.05 65.27
C MET A 1 9.77 5.11 64.24
N LYS A 2 10.55 6.17 64.00
CA LYS A 2 10.22 7.23 63.01
C LYS A 2 11.09 7.23 61.76
N LYS A 3 12.04 6.27 61.60
CA LYS A 3 12.96 6.20 60.42
C LYS A 3 12.62 5.09 59.43
N LEU A 4 11.55 4.30 59.66
CA LEU A 4 11.20 3.18 58.76
C LEU A 4 10.04 3.51 57.80
N ILE A 5 9.38 4.64 57.96
CA ILE A 5 8.22 5.04 57.17
C ILE A 5 8.64 5.82 55.89
N THR A 6 9.84 6.44 55.89
CA THR A 6 10.30 7.25 54.75
C THR A 6 10.93 6.44 53.62
N LEU A 7 11.20 5.15 53.82
CA LEU A 7 11.80 4.28 52.78
C LEU A 7 10.74 3.57 51.93
N PHE A 8 9.47 3.57 52.35
CA PHE A 8 8.42 2.86 51.61
C PHE A 8 7.62 3.73 50.63
N THR A 9 7.80 5.06 50.72
CA THR A 9 7.16 6.01 49.79
C THR A 9 7.97 6.30 48.55
N MET A 10 9.24 5.87 48.46
CA MET A 10 10.09 6.03 47.26
C MET A 10 10.02 4.84 46.29
N LEU A 11 9.33 3.75 46.66
CA LEU A 11 9.27 2.54 45.82
C LEU A 11 8.00 2.43 44.99
N PHE A 12 7.12 3.43 45.01
CA PHE A 12 5.89 3.49 44.20
C PHE A 12 5.88 4.62 43.16
N MET A 13 7.03 5.18 42.85
CA MET A 13 7.25 5.70 41.48
C MET A 13 7.62 4.50 40.59
N SER A 14 6.78 3.47 40.57
CA SER A 14 6.75 2.57 39.45
C SER A 14 6.50 3.44 38.23
N ALA A 15 7.53 3.62 37.39
CA ALA A 15 7.38 4.16 36.08
C ALA A 15 6.08 3.57 35.51
N CYS A 16 5.06 4.38 35.32
CA CYS A 16 4.12 4.15 34.26
C CYS A 16 4.99 4.16 33.02
N LEU A 17 5.59 3.03 32.71
CA LEU A 17 6.02 2.69 31.37
C LEU A 17 4.71 2.73 30.59
N PHE A 18 4.31 3.95 30.19
CA PHE A 18 3.34 4.07 29.12
C PHE A 18 3.95 3.23 28.01
N ALA A 19 3.28 2.15 27.76
CA ALA A 19 3.57 1.27 26.67
C ALA A 19 3.61 2.14 25.41
N GLN A 20 4.82 2.40 24.94
CA GLN A 20 5.12 3.39 23.92
C GLN A 20 5.50 2.63 22.64
N VAL A 21 5.13 3.16 21.49
CA VAL A 21 5.59 2.70 20.19
C VAL A 21 7.11 2.62 20.20
N SER A 22 7.71 1.63 19.56
CA SER A 22 9.16 1.47 19.48
C SER A 22 9.83 2.72 18.90
N GLU A 23 11.04 3.03 19.35
CA GLU A 23 11.81 4.15 18.81
C GLU A 23 12.07 4.00 17.30
N GLY A 24 12.20 2.77 16.80
CA GLY A 24 12.35 2.50 15.38
C GLY A 24 11.12 2.90 14.57
N GLU A 25 9.91 2.51 15.02
CA GLU A 25 8.66 2.91 14.36
C GLU A 25 8.44 4.42 14.44
N LYS A 26 8.73 5.03 15.60
CA LYS A 26 8.63 6.49 15.76
C LYS A 26 9.59 7.21 14.80
N HIS A 27 10.84 6.77 14.70
CA HIS A 27 11.82 7.32 13.74
C HIS A 27 11.34 7.18 12.30
N ALA A 28 10.83 6.01 11.90
CA ALA A 28 10.31 5.79 10.56
C ALA A 28 9.16 6.75 10.22
N LEU A 29 8.27 7.02 11.17
CA LEU A 29 7.19 7.99 10.99
C LEU A 29 7.71 9.43 10.93
N LEU A 30 8.72 9.80 11.72
CA LEU A 30 9.34 11.13 11.66
C LEU A 30 10.10 11.34 10.35
N ASP A 31 10.84 10.35 9.86
CA ASP A 31 11.49 10.41 8.55
C ASP A 31 10.45 10.59 7.44
N PHE A 32 9.35 9.85 7.54
CA PHE A 32 8.23 9.99 6.60
C PHE A 32 7.64 11.42 6.66
N TYR A 33 7.41 11.95 7.85
CA TYR A 33 6.93 13.32 8.05
C TYR A 33 7.86 14.35 7.37
N ILE A 34 9.17 14.23 7.63
CA ILE A 34 10.18 15.12 7.05
C ILE A 34 10.24 14.98 5.53
N SER A 35 10.28 13.75 5.03
CA SER A 35 10.44 13.46 3.58
C SER A 35 9.23 13.87 2.75
N THR A 36 8.07 14.01 3.38
CA THR A 36 6.81 14.41 2.73
C THR A 36 6.36 15.83 3.10
N ASN A 37 7.30 16.67 3.59
CA ASN A 37 7.06 18.06 4.00
C ASN A 37 5.92 18.20 5.01
N GLY A 38 5.98 17.47 6.11
CA GLY A 38 4.96 17.36 7.13
C GLY A 38 4.43 18.68 7.67
N ASP A 39 5.27 19.72 7.75
CA ASP A 39 4.88 21.07 8.17
C ASP A 39 3.86 21.74 7.22
N THR A 40 3.73 21.21 6.00
CA THR A 40 2.79 21.73 4.98
C THR A 40 1.54 20.86 4.80
N TRP A 41 1.39 19.81 5.59
CA TRP A 41 0.21 18.94 5.53
C TRP A 41 -1.04 19.68 5.95
N ASN A 42 -2.20 19.23 5.52
CA ASN A 42 -3.47 19.79 5.98
C ASN A 42 -3.69 19.56 7.48
N THR A 43 -3.30 18.39 7.96
CA THR A 43 -3.26 18.05 9.39
C THR A 43 -1.88 17.50 9.73
N THR A 44 -1.10 18.28 10.46
CA THR A 44 0.29 17.97 10.81
C THR A 44 0.39 17.13 12.10
N TRP A 45 1.55 16.54 12.32
CA TRP A 45 1.87 15.86 13.59
C TRP A 45 2.64 16.80 14.53
N ASP A 46 2.37 16.69 15.84
CA ASP A 46 3.22 17.29 16.86
C ASP A 46 4.16 16.19 17.42
N ALA A 47 5.45 16.31 17.11
CA ALA A 47 6.46 15.34 17.54
C ALA A 47 6.63 15.24 19.08
N ASN A 48 6.09 16.21 19.84
CA ASN A 48 6.13 16.22 21.29
C ASN A 48 4.96 15.42 21.90
N THR A 49 3.97 15.03 21.12
CA THR A 49 2.86 14.19 21.59
C THR A 49 3.15 12.71 21.36
N PRO A 50 2.50 11.79 22.08
CA PRO A 50 2.57 10.37 21.80
C PRO A 50 2.14 10.03 20.38
N VAL A 51 2.82 9.06 19.72
CA VAL A 51 2.50 8.62 18.35
C VAL A 51 1.03 8.20 18.19
N ALA A 52 0.42 7.67 19.25
CA ALA A 52 -1.00 7.28 19.24
C ALA A 52 -1.97 8.47 19.10
N GLU A 53 -1.50 9.70 19.30
CA GLU A 53 -2.27 10.93 19.14
C GLU A 53 -2.05 11.59 17.77
N TRP A 54 -1.12 11.07 16.97
CA TRP A 54 -0.84 11.62 15.65
C TRP A 54 -1.98 11.35 14.69
N HIS A 55 -2.41 12.40 14.00
CA HIS A 55 -3.50 12.28 13.02
C HIS A 55 -3.26 11.14 12.02
N GLY A 56 -4.26 10.28 11.85
CA GLY A 56 -4.20 9.18 10.90
C GLY A 56 -3.36 7.98 11.35
N VAL A 57 -2.68 8.03 12.50
CA VAL A 57 -1.91 6.90 13.04
C VAL A 57 -2.76 6.07 13.99
N THR A 58 -2.77 4.77 13.80
CA THR A 58 -3.42 3.82 14.72
C THR A 58 -2.37 2.96 15.40
N VAL A 59 -2.36 2.98 16.73
CA VAL A 59 -1.47 2.17 17.55
C VAL A 59 -2.28 1.10 18.27
N LYS A 60 -1.84 -0.17 18.20
CA LYS A 60 -2.40 -1.29 18.98
C LYS A 60 -1.25 -2.08 19.59
N ASN A 61 -1.37 -2.42 20.87
CA ASN A 61 -0.33 -3.18 21.61
C ASN A 61 1.07 -2.56 21.43
N ASN A 62 1.17 -1.23 21.46
CA ASN A 62 2.40 -0.44 21.27
C ASN A 62 3.07 -0.56 19.88
N GLN A 63 2.34 -0.99 18.90
CA GLN A 63 2.79 -1.13 17.52
C GLN A 63 1.94 -0.25 16.61
N VAL A 64 2.56 0.38 15.62
CA VAL A 64 1.85 1.12 14.58
C VAL A 64 1.22 0.09 13.62
N VAL A 65 -0.12 0.05 13.60
CA VAL A 65 -0.85 -0.92 12.76
C VAL A 65 -1.57 -0.29 11.57
N ALA A 66 -1.80 1.03 11.58
CA ALA A 66 -2.32 1.72 10.41
C ALA A 66 -1.83 3.16 10.35
N VAL A 67 -1.64 3.63 9.11
CA VAL A 67 -1.41 5.04 8.78
C VAL A 67 -2.37 5.41 7.66
N ASN A 68 -3.27 6.37 7.92
CA ASN A 68 -4.22 6.89 6.94
C ASN A 68 -4.10 8.42 6.86
N LEU A 69 -3.52 8.88 5.75
CA LEU A 69 -3.27 10.29 5.46
C LEU A 69 -3.77 10.66 4.06
N MET A 70 -4.94 10.11 3.69
CA MET A 70 -5.60 10.48 2.43
C MET A 70 -5.91 11.97 2.39
N PHE A 71 -5.75 12.59 1.22
CA PHE A 71 -6.07 14.03 1.00
C PHE A 71 -5.39 14.99 1.97
N ASN A 72 -4.19 14.67 2.45
CA ASN A 72 -3.51 15.45 3.49
C ASN A 72 -2.38 16.37 2.96
N ASN A 73 -2.29 16.59 1.63
CA ASN A 73 -1.30 17.48 1.01
C ASN A 73 0.16 17.04 1.23
N LEU A 74 0.41 15.73 1.31
CA LEU A 74 1.77 15.17 1.40
C LEU A 74 2.54 15.50 0.12
N LYS A 75 3.77 16.04 0.25
CA LYS A 75 4.64 16.42 -0.89
C LYS A 75 6.05 15.90 -0.63
N GLY A 76 6.69 15.37 -1.64
CA GLY A 76 8.05 14.83 -1.54
C GLY A 76 8.05 13.33 -1.80
N HIS A 77 8.81 12.54 -1.08
CA HIS A 77 9.03 11.12 -1.39
C HIS A 77 8.87 10.20 -0.18
N LEU A 78 8.63 8.93 -0.46
CA LEU A 78 8.59 7.90 0.58
C LEU A 78 10.02 7.53 1.00
N PRO A 79 10.39 7.66 2.29
CA PRO A 79 11.73 7.29 2.76
C PRO A 79 11.88 5.77 2.85
N THR A 80 13.12 5.28 2.74
CA THR A 80 13.40 3.84 2.89
C THR A 80 13.08 3.31 4.29
N SER A 81 13.12 4.17 5.31
CA SER A 81 12.76 3.82 6.69
C SER A 81 11.29 3.43 6.87
N ILE A 82 10.40 3.76 5.90
CA ILE A 82 8.98 3.36 5.97
C ILE A 82 8.83 1.83 6.12
N GLY A 83 9.74 1.05 5.55
CA GLY A 83 9.75 -0.41 5.67
C GLY A 83 10.03 -0.94 7.08
N GLN A 84 10.41 -0.08 8.04
CA GLN A 84 10.60 -0.45 9.45
C GLN A 84 9.27 -0.53 10.21
N LEU A 85 8.16 -0.12 9.60
CA LEU A 85 6.83 -0.30 10.16
C LEU A 85 6.33 -1.75 9.94
N GLU A 86 7.07 -2.72 10.46
CA GLU A 86 6.89 -4.16 10.17
C GLU A 86 5.52 -4.70 10.62
N ASN A 87 4.88 -4.04 11.59
CA ASN A 87 3.57 -4.42 12.12
C ASN A 87 2.40 -3.72 11.40
N LEU A 88 2.70 -2.87 10.41
CA LEU A 88 1.67 -2.10 9.71
C LEU A 88 0.77 -3.03 8.89
N GLN A 89 -0.53 -2.89 9.07
CA GLN A 89 -1.57 -3.64 8.35
C GLN A 89 -2.26 -2.81 7.27
N SER A 90 -2.29 -1.47 7.43
CA SER A 90 -2.87 -0.57 6.44
C SER A 90 -2.01 0.67 6.26
N LEU A 91 -1.65 0.97 5.01
CA LEU A 91 -0.99 2.21 4.60
C LEU A 91 -1.84 2.87 3.51
N GLU A 92 -2.49 3.97 3.87
CA GLU A 92 -3.39 4.72 2.99
C GLU A 92 -2.91 6.16 2.82
N LEU A 93 -2.30 6.45 1.67
CA LEU A 93 -1.72 7.74 1.31
C LEU A 93 -2.30 8.30 0.02
N SER A 94 -3.48 7.83 -0.37
CA SER A 94 -4.12 8.20 -1.64
C SER A 94 -4.44 9.69 -1.73
N PHE A 95 -4.45 10.20 -2.97
CA PHE A 95 -4.81 11.59 -3.28
C PHE A 95 -3.95 12.62 -2.56
N ASN A 96 -2.64 12.46 -2.73
CA ASN A 96 -1.61 13.37 -2.26
C ASN A 96 -0.73 13.85 -3.43
N GLN A 97 0.45 14.38 -3.16
CA GLN A 97 1.40 14.87 -4.16
C GLN A 97 2.77 14.20 -3.96
N ILE A 98 2.78 12.92 -3.59
CA ILE A 98 3.99 12.13 -3.33
C ILE A 98 4.65 11.84 -4.68
N THR A 99 5.95 12.10 -4.78
CA THR A 99 6.81 11.92 -5.96
C THR A 99 7.88 10.85 -5.74
N GLY A 100 8.72 10.63 -6.75
CA GLY A 100 9.82 9.66 -6.69
C GLY A 100 9.33 8.22 -6.77
N THR A 101 10.14 7.28 -6.33
CA THR A 101 9.88 5.85 -6.49
C THR A 101 9.29 5.22 -5.23
N LEU A 102 8.54 4.14 -5.41
CA LEU A 102 8.14 3.28 -4.30
C LEU A 102 9.37 2.53 -3.78
N PRO A 103 9.79 2.74 -2.50
CA PRO A 103 11.03 2.15 -2.01
C PRO A 103 10.95 0.63 -1.89
N VAL A 104 12.04 -0.07 -2.25
CA VAL A 104 12.13 -1.54 -2.15
C VAL A 104 11.88 -2.04 -0.72
N SER A 105 12.22 -1.23 0.28
CA SER A 105 11.99 -1.56 1.71
C SER A 105 10.53 -1.78 2.07
N ILE A 106 9.57 -1.34 1.23
CA ILE A 106 8.14 -1.59 1.46
C ILE A 106 7.83 -3.08 1.59
N GLY A 107 8.62 -3.94 0.91
CA GLY A 107 8.52 -5.40 1.05
C GLY A 107 8.87 -5.96 2.43
N GLY A 108 9.42 -5.12 3.34
CA GLY A 108 9.65 -5.46 4.74
C GLY A 108 8.39 -5.41 5.61
N MET A 109 7.32 -4.78 5.14
CA MET A 109 6.06 -4.59 5.88
C MET A 109 5.18 -5.84 5.78
N THR A 110 5.65 -6.97 6.24
CA THR A 110 5.05 -8.29 5.98
C THR A 110 3.66 -8.51 6.58
N GLN A 111 3.22 -7.65 7.50
CA GLN A 111 1.85 -7.67 8.05
C GLN A 111 0.86 -6.84 7.23
N LEU A 112 1.34 -6.17 6.14
CA LEU A 112 0.51 -5.28 5.36
C LEU A 112 -0.59 -6.04 4.61
N LYS A 113 -1.82 -5.57 4.77
CA LYS A 113 -3.04 -6.06 4.11
C LYS A 113 -3.54 -5.10 3.05
N THR A 114 -3.39 -3.80 3.32
CA THR A 114 -3.82 -2.76 2.40
C THR A 114 -2.68 -1.80 2.14
N LEU A 115 -2.34 -1.62 0.86
CA LEU A 115 -1.48 -0.56 0.36
C LEU A 115 -2.27 0.28 -0.64
N ALA A 116 -2.61 1.50 -0.26
CA ALA A 116 -3.33 2.44 -1.13
C ALA A 116 -2.53 3.74 -1.26
N ILE A 117 -1.97 3.97 -2.44
CA ILE A 117 -1.17 5.15 -2.79
C ILE A 117 -1.62 5.76 -4.13
N ASN A 118 -2.86 5.47 -4.54
CA ASN A 118 -3.42 5.96 -5.79
C ASN A 118 -3.59 7.49 -5.79
N GLY A 119 -3.59 8.10 -6.98
CA GLY A 119 -3.73 9.55 -7.11
C GLY A 119 -2.54 10.31 -6.53
N ASN A 120 -1.33 9.91 -6.89
CA ASN A 120 -0.07 10.57 -6.53
C ASN A 120 0.77 10.83 -7.79
N GLN A 121 2.06 11.12 -7.63
CA GLN A 121 3.00 11.37 -8.73
C GLN A 121 4.21 10.42 -8.62
N LEU A 122 3.96 9.20 -8.12
CA LEU A 122 5.00 8.17 -7.99
C LEU A 122 5.41 7.67 -9.36
N GLU A 123 6.71 7.45 -9.55
CA GLU A 123 7.32 7.07 -10.83
C GLU A 123 8.25 5.85 -10.72
N GLY A 124 8.85 5.46 -11.83
CA GLY A 124 9.72 4.28 -11.89
C GLY A 124 8.93 2.98 -11.91
N THR A 125 9.58 1.88 -11.57
CA THR A 125 8.95 0.56 -11.63
C THR A 125 8.28 0.18 -10.32
N ILE A 126 7.23 -0.63 -10.41
CA ILE A 126 6.67 -1.31 -9.23
C ILE A 126 7.72 -2.30 -8.72
N PRO A 127 8.17 -2.21 -7.44
CA PRO A 127 9.27 -3.04 -6.97
C PRO A 127 8.86 -4.51 -6.80
N GLU A 128 9.74 -5.42 -7.21
CA GLU A 128 9.56 -6.88 -7.03
C GLU A 128 9.37 -7.27 -5.56
N SER A 129 9.91 -6.47 -4.62
CA SER A 129 9.77 -6.72 -3.18
C SER A 129 8.33 -6.68 -2.67
N LEU A 130 7.39 -6.08 -3.41
CA LEU A 130 5.96 -6.18 -3.07
C LEU A 130 5.47 -7.63 -3.02
N GLY A 131 6.10 -8.55 -3.78
CA GLY A 131 5.81 -9.98 -3.71
C GLY A 131 6.10 -10.64 -2.36
N ASN A 132 6.83 -9.96 -1.45
CA ASN A 132 7.09 -10.44 -0.08
C ASN A 132 5.91 -10.21 0.87
N LEU A 133 4.94 -9.39 0.48
CA LEU A 133 3.79 -9.02 1.31
C LEU A 133 2.71 -10.11 1.31
N SER A 134 3.02 -11.27 1.86
CA SER A 134 2.15 -12.46 1.80
C SER A 134 0.75 -12.27 2.38
N ASN A 135 0.56 -11.26 3.25
CA ASN A 135 -0.74 -10.91 3.83
C ASN A 135 -1.50 -9.86 3.02
N LEU A 136 -0.95 -9.38 1.87
CA LEU A 136 -1.57 -8.31 1.10
C LEU A 136 -2.87 -8.77 0.46
N GLU A 137 -3.93 -8.06 0.77
CA GLU A 137 -5.29 -8.27 0.27
C GLU A 137 -5.65 -7.22 -0.80
N GLN A 138 -5.20 -5.97 -0.61
CA GLN A 138 -5.56 -4.86 -1.48
C GLN A 138 -4.33 -4.04 -1.87
N LEU A 139 -4.11 -3.88 -3.18
CA LEU A 139 -3.03 -3.09 -3.77
C LEU A 139 -3.63 -2.08 -4.74
N HIS A 140 -3.61 -0.80 -4.34
CA HIS A 140 -4.14 0.33 -5.11
C HIS A 140 -3.01 1.29 -5.48
N LEU A 141 -2.58 1.24 -6.74
CA LEU A 141 -1.49 2.03 -7.32
C LEU A 141 -1.97 2.95 -8.45
N SER A 142 -3.29 3.04 -8.70
CA SER A 142 -3.85 3.76 -9.85
C SER A 142 -3.53 5.25 -9.84
N SER A 143 -3.58 5.86 -11.03
CA SER A 143 -3.34 7.30 -11.23
C SER A 143 -2.02 7.75 -10.60
N ASN A 144 -0.93 7.22 -11.16
CA ASN A 144 0.45 7.53 -10.86
C ASN A 144 1.27 7.52 -12.16
N ASN A 145 2.61 7.62 -12.09
CA ASN A 145 3.51 7.58 -13.24
C ASN A 145 4.36 6.30 -13.25
N PHE A 146 3.85 5.19 -12.71
CA PHE A 146 4.58 3.92 -12.74
C PHE A 146 4.80 3.44 -14.16
N SER A 147 6.00 2.90 -14.43
CA SER A 147 6.44 2.40 -15.75
C SER A 147 7.01 0.98 -15.63
N GLY A 148 7.39 0.40 -16.78
CA GLY A 148 7.86 -0.99 -16.80
C GLY A 148 6.71 -1.98 -16.68
N SER A 149 6.99 -3.22 -16.31
CA SER A 149 5.98 -4.28 -16.24
C SER A 149 5.41 -4.46 -14.84
N ILE A 150 4.23 -5.06 -14.75
CA ILE A 150 3.73 -5.60 -13.49
C ILE A 150 4.70 -6.71 -13.03
N PRO A 151 5.28 -6.61 -11.81
CA PRO A 151 6.26 -7.58 -11.32
C PRO A 151 5.71 -9.01 -11.27
N SER A 152 6.51 -9.97 -11.73
CA SER A 152 6.12 -11.39 -11.69
C SER A 152 5.96 -11.91 -10.27
N SER A 153 6.66 -11.33 -9.30
CA SER A 153 6.56 -11.64 -7.87
C SER A 153 5.17 -11.42 -7.29
N LEU A 154 4.37 -10.49 -7.86
CA LEU A 154 2.97 -10.32 -7.44
C LEU A 154 2.13 -11.59 -7.69
N GLY A 155 2.56 -12.46 -8.62
CA GLY A 155 1.98 -13.78 -8.81
C GLY A 155 2.17 -14.76 -7.64
N GLY A 156 2.89 -14.39 -6.58
CA GLY A 156 3.03 -15.14 -5.32
C GLY A 156 2.08 -14.70 -4.20
N LEU A 157 1.33 -13.60 -4.39
CA LEU A 157 0.46 -13.02 -3.35
C LEU A 157 -0.88 -13.75 -3.23
N ALA A 158 -0.89 -14.92 -2.59
CA ALA A 158 -2.04 -15.81 -2.53
C ALA A 158 -3.31 -15.19 -1.89
N ASN A 159 -3.16 -14.14 -1.07
CA ASN A 159 -4.27 -13.46 -0.40
C ASN A 159 -4.76 -12.22 -1.17
N LEU A 160 -4.14 -11.88 -2.31
CA LEU A 160 -4.49 -10.67 -3.05
C LEU A 160 -5.91 -10.77 -3.64
N GLU A 161 -6.78 -9.90 -3.18
CA GLU A 161 -8.17 -9.78 -3.63
C GLU A 161 -8.36 -8.70 -4.69
N THR A 162 -7.61 -7.60 -4.56
CA THR A 162 -7.70 -6.46 -5.48
C THR A 162 -6.33 -6.01 -5.91
N LEU A 163 -6.11 -5.91 -7.23
CA LEU A 163 -5.00 -5.22 -7.85
C LEU A 163 -5.55 -4.12 -8.77
N ASN A 164 -5.29 -2.86 -8.42
CA ASN A 164 -5.66 -1.72 -9.23
C ASN A 164 -4.40 -0.92 -9.62
N VAL A 165 -4.05 -0.98 -10.90
CA VAL A 165 -2.94 -0.24 -11.51
C VAL A 165 -3.43 0.69 -12.63
N PHE A 166 -4.73 0.99 -12.68
CA PHE A 166 -5.36 1.88 -13.66
C PHE A 166 -4.59 3.20 -13.79
N ASP A 167 -4.53 3.74 -15.01
CA ASP A 167 -3.96 5.07 -15.29
C ASP A 167 -2.51 5.19 -14.77
N ASN A 168 -1.60 4.52 -15.51
CA ASN A 168 -0.15 4.54 -15.33
C ASN A 168 0.53 4.39 -16.70
N SER A 169 1.86 4.26 -16.73
CA SER A 169 2.64 3.98 -17.94
C SER A 169 3.22 2.56 -17.95
N LEU A 170 2.46 1.59 -17.45
CA LEU A 170 2.90 0.20 -17.36
C LEU A 170 2.84 -0.47 -18.74
N THR A 171 3.81 -1.35 -19.00
CA THR A 171 3.97 -2.08 -20.28
C THR A 171 4.09 -3.58 -20.05
N GLY A 172 4.27 -4.35 -21.12
CA GLY A 172 4.48 -5.80 -21.04
C GLY A 172 3.17 -6.57 -20.85
N THR A 173 3.22 -7.69 -20.17
CA THR A 173 2.08 -8.62 -20.03
C THR A 173 1.68 -8.79 -18.57
N ILE A 174 0.44 -9.23 -18.35
CA ILE A 174 -0.04 -9.60 -17.01
C ILE A 174 0.69 -10.88 -16.57
N PRO A 175 1.31 -10.91 -15.36
CA PRO A 175 1.95 -12.11 -14.86
C PRO A 175 1.00 -13.30 -14.74
N LEU A 176 1.39 -14.45 -15.31
CA LEU A 176 0.56 -15.67 -15.30
C LEU A 176 0.12 -16.10 -13.90
N GLY A 177 0.97 -15.88 -12.88
CA GLY A 177 0.64 -16.19 -11.50
C GLY A 177 -0.64 -15.54 -11.00
N LEU A 178 -0.97 -14.32 -11.48
CA LEU A 178 -2.19 -13.61 -11.10
C LEU A 178 -3.47 -14.33 -11.58
N SER A 179 -3.41 -15.06 -12.70
CA SER A 179 -4.55 -15.82 -13.22
C SER A 179 -4.91 -17.05 -12.38
N GLN A 180 -3.96 -17.52 -11.56
CA GLN A 180 -4.12 -18.72 -10.74
C GLN A 180 -4.69 -18.41 -9.35
N PHE A 181 -4.84 -17.15 -8.99
CA PHE A 181 -5.33 -16.78 -7.67
C PHE A 181 -6.82 -17.10 -7.51
N SER A 182 -7.11 -17.95 -6.51
CA SER A 182 -8.50 -18.27 -6.15
C SER A 182 -9.22 -17.08 -5.50
N HIS A 183 -8.47 -16.15 -4.92
CA HIS A 183 -8.97 -15.03 -4.13
C HIS A 183 -9.00 -13.69 -4.87
N LEU A 184 -8.36 -13.56 -6.05
CA LEU A 184 -8.39 -12.31 -6.80
C LEU A 184 -9.82 -12.06 -7.31
N LYS A 185 -10.42 -10.98 -6.81
CA LYS A 185 -11.80 -10.56 -7.12
C LYS A 185 -11.83 -9.45 -8.15
N LYS A 186 -10.81 -8.56 -8.11
CA LYS A 186 -10.76 -7.37 -8.95
C LYS A 186 -9.35 -7.13 -9.49
N LEU A 187 -9.24 -7.00 -10.82
CA LEU A 187 -8.02 -6.60 -11.51
C LEU A 187 -8.37 -5.43 -12.45
N VAL A 188 -7.77 -4.26 -12.20
CA VAL A 188 -7.97 -3.05 -13.00
C VAL A 188 -6.63 -2.64 -13.58
N ILE A 189 -6.50 -2.71 -14.91
CA ILE A 189 -5.25 -2.48 -15.65
C ILE A 189 -5.40 -1.46 -16.79
N ALA A 190 -6.60 -0.96 -17.03
CA ALA A 190 -6.87 -0.02 -18.12
C ALA A 190 -6.04 1.27 -17.99
N GLU A 191 -5.96 2.06 -19.07
CA GLU A 191 -5.13 3.26 -19.16
C GLU A 191 -3.65 2.95 -18.85
N ASN A 192 -3.11 1.94 -19.56
CA ASN A 192 -1.71 1.50 -19.56
C ASN A 192 -1.37 0.89 -20.93
N ASP A 193 -0.09 0.70 -21.23
CA ASP A 193 0.39 0.01 -22.43
C ASP A 193 0.59 -1.50 -22.20
N ILE A 194 -0.26 -2.13 -21.40
CA ILE A 194 -0.18 -3.56 -21.08
C ILE A 194 -0.81 -4.38 -22.19
N ILE A 195 -0.05 -5.33 -22.72
CA ILE A 195 -0.53 -6.30 -23.70
C ILE A 195 -1.19 -7.46 -22.94
N ALA A 196 -2.50 -7.63 -23.11
CA ALA A 196 -3.16 -8.84 -22.64
C ALA A 196 -2.65 -10.02 -23.47
N ALA A 197 -1.88 -10.92 -22.89
CA ALA A 197 -1.47 -12.15 -23.56
C ALA A 197 -2.69 -13.02 -23.84
N ASP A 198 -2.73 -13.71 -24.98
CA ASP A 198 -3.80 -14.66 -25.38
C ASP A 198 -4.10 -15.72 -24.30
N THR A 199 -3.16 -15.99 -23.42
CA THR A 199 -3.31 -16.86 -22.24
C THR A 199 -4.31 -16.34 -21.21
N PHE A 200 -4.50 -15.02 -21.10
CA PHE A 200 -5.52 -14.45 -20.22
C PHE A 200 -6.93 -14.56 -20.85
N ALA A 201 -7.02 -14.50 -22.17
CA ALA A 201 -8.25 -14.72 -22.92
C ALA A 201 -8.76 -16.17 -22.79
N GLN A 202 -7.87 -17.13 -22.52
CA GLN A 202 -8.24 -18.54 -22.32
C GLN A 202 -8.64 -18.87 -20.87
N VAL A 203 -8.31 -18.00 -19.92
CA VAL A 203 -8.76 -18.15 -18.53
C VAL A 203 -10.09 -17.42 -18.40
N ASN A 204 -11.20 -18.11 -18.64
CA ASN A 204 -12.60 -17.63 -18.49
C ASN A 204 -12.93 -17.17 -17.06
N LEU A 205 -12.10 -16.31 -16.46
CA LEU A 205 -12.19 -15.95 -15.05
C LEU A 205 -12.55 -14.49 -14.79
N PHE A 206 -12.49 -13.65 -15.83
CA PHE A 206 -12.71 -12.22 -15.66
C PHE A 206 -13.72 -11.70 -16.68
N GLU A 207 -14.71 -10.97 -16.24
CA GLU A 207 -15.55 -10.11 -17.06
C GLU A 207 -15.00 -8.69 -17.02
N VAL A 208 -15.08 -8.00 -18.15
CA VAL A 208 -14.78 -6.56 -18.24
C VAL A 208 -16.11 -5.84 -18.08
N ASP A 209 -16.24 -4.99 -17.07
CA ASP A 209 -17.39 -4.09 -16.99
C ASP A 209 -17.17 -2.84 -17.88
N ASN A 210 -18.15 -1.95 -17.90
CA ASN A 210 -18.09 -0.72 -18.69
C ASN A 210 -16.96 0.25 -18.26
N ASP A 211 -16.30 -0.04 -17.13
CA ASP A 211 -15.20 0.75 -16.57
C ASP A 211 -13.83 0.07 -16.82
N ASN A 212 -13.74 -0.87 -17.76
CA ASN A 212 -12.53 -1.68 -18.04
C ASN A 212 -11.97 -2.41 -16.80
N THR A 213 -12.82 -2.78 -15.88
CA THR A 213 -12.45 -3.55 -14.69
C THR A 213 -12.67 -5.05 -14.95
N LEU A 214 -11.63 -5.86 -14.75
CA LEU A 214 -11.73 -7.31 -14.87
C LEU A 214 -12.21 -7.92 -13.56
N PHE A 215 -13.34 -8.64 -13.60
CA PHE A 215 -13.87 -9.35 -12.44
C PHE A 215 -13.78 -10.87 -12.64
N LYS A 216 -13.56 -11.58 -11.55
CA LYS A 216 -13.67 -13.02 -11.52
C LYS A 216 -15.14 -13.43 -11.47
N THR A 217 -15.63 -14.13 -12.53
CA THR A 217 -16.99 -14.69 -12.50
C THR A 217 -17.02 -16.01 -11.73
N PRO A 218 -18.09 -16.30 -10.99
CA PRO A 218 -18.37 -17.64 -10.50
C PRO A 218 -18.56 -18.61 -11.69
N LYS A 219 -18.08 -19.83 -11.58
CA LYS A 219 -17.96 -20.89 -12.61
C LYS A 219 -19.25 -21.31 -13.35
N THR A 220 -20.20 -20.44 -13.59
CA THR A 220 -21.47 -20.76 -14.25
C THR A 220 -21.83 -19.74 -15.31
N PHE A 221 -21.02 -19.62 -16.39
CA PHE A 221 -21.57 -18.98 -17.59
C PHE A 221 -20.93 -19.54 -18.87
N LYS A 222 -21.80 -19.80 -19.82
CA LYS A 222 -21.52 -20.19 -21.20
C LYS A 222 -21.20 -18.95 -22.04
N GLU A 223 -20.15 -19.09 -22.86
CA GLU A 223 -19.92 -18.40 -24.12
C GLU A 223 -19.65 -16.89 -24.14
N LYS A 224 -18.45 -16.59 -24.59
CA LYS A 224 -17.98 -15.37 -25.24
C LYS A 224 -17.95 -14.09 -24.42
N THR A 225 -16.84 -13.86 -23.78
CA THR A 225 -16.45 -12.49 -23.42
C THR A 225 -15.23 -12.09 -24.23
N VAL A 226 -15.39 -11.07 -25.07
CA VAL A 226 -14.32 -10.43 -25.84
C VAL A 226 -13.62 -9.45 -24.89
N LEU A 227 -12.33 -9.60 -24.68
CA LEU A 227 -11.50 -8.56 -24.10
C LEU A 227 -11.54 -7.34 -25.03
N ALA A 228 -12.25 -6.27 -24.64
CA ALA A 228 -12.13 -5.00 -25.31
C ALA A 228 -10.85 -4.32 -24.78
N ILE A 229 -9.76 -4.48 -25.51
CA ILE A 229 -8.61 -3.59 -25.44
C ILE A 229 -8.92 -2.51 -26.45
N GLU A 230 -9.38 -1.35 -26.00
CA GLU A 230 -9.38 -0.18 -26.88
C GLU A 230 -7.94 0.30 -26.99
N THR A 231 -7.30 -0.13 -28.09
CA THR A 231 -6.19 0.63 -28.65
C THR A 231 -6.83 1.84 -29.31
N SER A 232 -6.56 3.03 -28.82
CA SER A 232 -6.86 4.25 -29.55
C SER A 232 -6.00 4.29 -30.82
N ASP A 233 -6.51 3.75 -31.92
CA ASP A 233 -6.06 4.09 -33.25
C ASP A 233 -6.71 5.43 -33.62
N ASP A 234 -6.11 6.51 -33.17
CA ASP A 234 -6.30 7.81 -33.79
C ASP A 234 -5.34 7.90 -35.00
N THR A 235 -5.80 7.36 -36.11
CA THR A 235 -5.33 7.76 -37.45
C THR A 235 -6.51 8.38 -38.18
N ASP A 236 -6.60 9.72 -38.05
CA ASP A 236 -6.88 10.63 -39.21
C ASP A 236 -6.62 12.08 -38.78
#